data_5ad9a922e7987b8c73cf27213ab3c054
#
_entry.id   5ad9a922e7987b8c73cf27213ab3c054
#
_cell.length_a   1.000
_cell.length_b   1.000
_cell.length_c   1.000
_cell.angle_alpha   90.00
_cell.angle_beta   90.00
_cell.angle_gamma   90.00
#
_symmetry.space_group_name_H-M   'P 1'
#
loop_
_entity.id
_entity.type
_entity.pdbx_description
1 polymer ?
#
loop_
_entity_poly.entity_id
_entity_poly.type
_entity_poly.pdbx_seq_one_letter_code
_entity_poly.pdbx_strand_id
1 'polypeptide(L)'
;MTHIAIIGECMIELNGAPFGNMQQSYGGDTLNAAIYLNRSAAVSNPMSCNNTENPAIRTSYVTALGSDAISQEMLNRWQDEGLSTEFVLIDEQRSPGLYLIQLDDVGERTFLYWRNDSAARYMVQHPDFDKIANQLRDVDMVFLSGISLAILPHSDQLKLLTIIEGLREQGVTIAFDSNYRPKLWDSESATKECYRLGYQTTDIALVTFDDEQELWDDQTPQDTIDRLHKLGVKTIIVKLGAEGCLVSESPAHTPSLIETTPVETVVDSTSAGDSFNGGFLSCYLSGDSVEQACRQGNALARLVIQHHGAIIPKNITDTLFTTN
;
A
#
# COMPACT_ATOMS: atom_id res chain seq x y z
N MET A 1 -9.73 5.64 -19.19
CA MET A 1 -9.01 4.57 -18.46
C MET A 1 -8.12 5.26 -17.45
N THR A 2 -8.40 5.08 -16.17
CA THR A 2 -7.59 5.72 -15.11
C THR A 2 -6.34 4.88 -14.85
N HIS A 3 -5.18 5.49 -14.75
CA HIS A 3 -3.91 4.81 -14.56
C HIS A 3 -3.29 5.15 -13.21
N ILE A 4 -3.03 4.14 -12.38
CA ILE A 4 -2.32 4.28 -11.10
C ILE A 4 -0.99 3.54 -11.16
N ALA A 5 0.08 4.19 -10.70
CA ALA A 5 1.38 3.56 -10.46
C ALA A 5 1.57 3.37 -8.95
N ILE A 6 1.95 2.18 -8.54
CA ILE A 6 2.14 1.81 -7.13
C ILE A 6 3.60 1.47 -6.89
N ILE A 7 4.27 2.22 -6.00
CA ILE A 7 5.71 2.12 -5.75
C ILE A 7 5.96 1.35 -4.46
N GLY A 8 6.80 0.31 -4.51
CA GLY A 8 7.20 -0.38 -3.30
C GLY A 8 8.00 -1.66 -3.53
N GLU A 9 8.09 -2.49 -2.50
CA GLU A 9 8.80 -3.77 -2.55
C GLU A 9 7.83 -4.93 -2.38
N CYS A 10 8.02 -5.96 -3.20
CA CYS A 10 7.46 -7.28 -2.95
C CYS A 10 8.60 -8.24 -2.61
N MET A 11 8.40 -9.02 -1.57
CA MET A 11 9.37 -10.00 -1.08
C MET A 11 8.83 -11.42 -1.25
N ILE A 12 9.76 -12.38 -1.31
CA ILE A 12 9.44 -13.80 -1.17
C ILE A 12 9.03 -14.04 0.29
N GLU A 13 7.91 -14.70 0.50
CA GLU A 13 7.46 -15.16 1.80
C GLU A 13 7.73 -16.66 1.93
N LEU A 14 8.37 -17.07 3.02
CA LEU A 14 8.49 -18.46 3.44
C LEU A 14 7.71 -18.65 4.74
N ASN A 15 6.85 -19.66 4.77
CA ASN A 15 6.08 -20.03 5.95
C ASN A 15 6.16 -21.53 6.18
N GLY A 16 6.50 -21.96 7.40
CA GLY A 16 6.62 -23.38 7.74
C GLY A 16 7.59 -23.65 8.88
N ALA A 17 7.83 -24.95 9.15
CA ALA A 17 8.70 -25.38 10.21
C ALA A 17 10.18 -25.18 9.84
N PRO A 18 11.04 -24.70 10.78
CA PRO A 18 12.48 -24.61 10.57
C PRO A 18 13.08 -25.94 10.12
N PHE A 19 13.83 -25.93 9.00
CA PHE A 19 14.43 -27.11 8.36
C PHE A 19 13.43 -28.21 7.95
N GLY A 20 12.12 -27.88 7.94
CA GLY A 20 11.03 -28.76 7.48
C GLY A 20 10.45 -28.28 6.14
N ASN A 21 9.23 -28.70 5.85
CA ASN A 21 8.50 -28.21 4.68
C ASN A 21 8.13 -26.75 4.87
N MET A 22 8.36 -25.96 3.84
CA MET A 22 7.97 -24.55 3.80
C MET A 22 7.07 -24.30 2.60
N GLN A 23 6.04 -23.52 2.83
CA GLN A 23 5.23 -22.95 1.76
C GLN A 23 5.88 -21.63 1.30
N GLN A 24 6.00 -21.49 -0.01
CA GLN A 24 6.49 -20.26 -0.62
C GLN A 24 5.32 -19.45 -1.17
N SER A 25 5.29 -18.18 -0.83
CA SER A 25 4.38 -17.17 -1.37
C SER A 25 5.13 -15.86 -1.56
N TYR A 26 4.42 -14.78 -1.77
CA TYR A 26 4.99 -13.44 -1.85
C TYR A 26 4.05 -12.46 -1.15
N GLY A 27 4.62 -11.32 -0.72
CA GLY A 27 3.87 -10.24 -0.10
C GLY A 27 4.70 -8.97 0.01
N GLY A 28 4.01 -7.88 0.14
CA GLY A 28 4.51 -6.54 0.33
C GLY A 28 3.33 -5.59 0.44
N ASP A 29 3.37 -4.63 1.34
CA ASP A 29 2.24 -3.76 1.64
C ASP A 29 1.61 -3.12 0.39
N THR A 30 2.43 -2.49 -0.43
CA THR A 30 1.97 -1.82 -1.66
C THR A 30 1.54 -2.81 -2.74
N LEU A 31 2.17 -3.99 -2.85
CA LEU A 31 1.72 -5.02 -3.77
C LEU A 31 0.39 -5.62 -3.34
N ASN A 32 0.21 -5.87 -2.03
CA ASN A 32 -1.05 -6.35 -1.48
C ASN A 32 -2.18 -5.37 -1.83
N ALA A 33 -1.95 -4.07 -1.61
CA ALA A 33 -2.90 -3.02 -2.00
C ALA A 33 -3.19 -3.02 -3.50
N ALA A 34 -2.17 -3.20 -4.37
CA ALA A 34 -2.33 -3.27 -5.81
C ALA A 34 -3.21 -4.45 -6.26
N ILE A 35 -2.99 -5.64 -5.68
CA ILE A 35 -3.78 -6.84 -5.97
C ILE A 35 -5.23 -6.63 -5.52
N TYR A 36 -5.46 -6.14 -4.31
CA TYR A 36 -6.81 -5.88 -3.81
C TYR A 36 -7.53 -4.78 -4.59
N LEU A 37 -6.82 -3.75 -5.06
CA LEU A 37 -7.36 -2.74 -5.95
C LEU A 37 -7.86 -3.38 -7.25
N ASN A 38 -7.04 -4.19 -7.92
CA ASN A 38 -7.42 -4.84 -9.17
C ASN A 38 -8.59 -5.79 -9.01
N ARG A 39 -8.61 -6.60 -7.95
CA ARG A 39 -9.71 -7.52 -7.66
C ARG A 39 -11.01 -6.76 -7.41
N SER A 40 -10.94 -5.62 -6.71
CA SER A 40 -12.10 -4.76 -6.45
C SER A 40 -12.60 -4.05 -7.71
N ALA A 41 -11.70 -3.63 -8.59
CA ALA A 41 -12.04 -2.95 -9.84
C ALA A 41 -12.62 -3.89 -10.91
N ALA A 42 -12.22 -5.18 -10.89
CA ALA A 42 -12.65 -6.18 -11.87
C ALA A 42 -14.13 -6.59 -11.70
N VAL A 43 -14.72 -6.37 -10.55
CA VAL A 43 -16.10 -6.70 -10.24
C VAL A 43 -16.92 -5.42 -10.22
N SER A 44 -18.05 -5.40 -10.95
CA SER A 44 -18.98 -4.27 -10.92
C SER A 44 -19.39 -3.99 -9.49
N ASN A 45 -18.92 -2.85 -8.94
CA ASN A 45 -19.10 -2.52 -7.54
C ASN A 45 -20.57 -2.21 -7.24
N PRO A 46 -21.32 -3.08 -6.53
CA PRO A 46 -22.73 -2.81 -6.19
C PRO A 46 -22.88 -1.63 -5.21
N MET A 47 -21.79 -1.17 -4.59
CA MET A 47 -21.77 0.01 -3.72
C MET A 47 -21.53 1.31 -4.50
N SER A 48 -21.14 1.25 -5.79
CA SER A 48 -20.99 2.43 -6.63
C SER A 48 -22.35 3.02 -6.97
N CYS A 49 -22.57 4.29 -6.65
CA CYS A 49 -23.78 5.03 -7.02
C CYS A 49 -23.75 5.48 -8.48
N ASN A 50 -22.64 5.35 -9.16
CA ASN A 50 -22.47 5.73 -10.55
C ASN A 50 -22.73 4.50 -11.45
N ASN A 51 -23.93 4.42 -12.03
CA ASN A 51 -24.33 3.42 -13.03
C ASN A 51 -23.61 3.56 -14.38
N THR A 52 -22.46 4.23 -14.43
CA THR A 52 -21.60 4.26 -15.61
C THR A 52 -20.73 3.01 -15.60
N GLU A 53 -20.51 2.39 -16.75
CA GLU A 53 -19.52 1.33 -16.93
C GLU A 53 -18.24 1.75 -16.21
N ASN A 54 -17.80 0.98 -15.20
CA ASN A 54 -16.61 1.31 -14.40
C ASN A 54 -15.46 1.65 -15.34
N PRO A 55 -14.85 2.84 -15.22
CA PRO A 55 -13.68 3.15 -16.03
C PRO A 55 -12.63 2.08 -15.73
N ALA A 56 -12.15 1.43 -16.77
CA ALA A 56 -11.11 0.43 -16.61
C ALA A 56 -9.92 1.08 -15.90
N ILE A 57 -9.54 0.55 -14.73
CA ILE A 57 -8.37 1.02 -13.99
C ILE A 57 -7.17 0.19 -14.46
N ARG A 58 -6.10 0.86 -14.86
CA ARG A 58 -4.80 0.24 -15.12
C ARG A 58 -3.93 0.44 -13.90
N THR A 59 -3.43 -0.65 -13.34
CA THR A 59 -2.52 -0.63 -12.18
C THR A 59 -1.14 -1.10 -12.62
N SER A 60 -0.14 -0.24 -12.51
CA SER A 60 1.26 -0.57 -12.81
C SER A 60 2.06 -0.62 -11.49
N TYR A 61 2.88 -1.66 -11.33
CA TYR A 61 3.73 -1.78 -10.15
C TYR A 61 5.15 -1.30 -10.45
N VAL A 62 5.67 -0.40 -9.63
CA VAL A 62 7.00 0.22 -9.75
C VAL A 62 7.92 -0.37 -8.69
N THR A 63 8.86 -1.19 -9.11
CA THR A 63 9.81 -1.89 -8.25
C THR A 63 11.02 -2.36 -9.04
N ALA A 64 11.92 -3.10 -8.39
CA ALA A 64 12.95 -3.88 -9.07
C ALA A 64 12.93 -5.33 -8.56
N LEU A 65 13.12 -6.26 -9.48
CA LEU A 65 13.31 -7.70 -9.23
C LEU A 65 14.63 -8.16 -9.86
N GLY A 66 15.01 -9.39 -9.58
CA GLY A 66 16.16 -10.01 -10.21
C GLY A 66 15.87 -10.59 -11.59
N SER A 67 16.92 -11.11 -12.25
CA SER A 67 16.82 -11.88 -13.50
C SER A 67 16.63 -13.41 -13.25
N ASP A 68 16.44 -13.81 -12.01
CA ASP A 68 16.27 -15.21 -11.58
C ASP A 68 14.87 -15.77 -11.84
N ALA A 69 14.74 -17.10 -11.75
CA ALA A 69 13.49 -17.79 -12.03
C ALA A 69 12.35 -17.45 -11.07
N ILE A 70 12.66 -17.10 -9.80
CA ILE A 70 11.65 -16.69 -8.81
C ILE A 70 11.10 -15.33 -9.17
N SER A 71 11.97 -14.39 -9.53
CA SER A 71 11.59 -13.06 -10.02
C SER A 71 10.66 -13.15 -11.23
N GLN A 72 10.99 -14.02 -12.20
CA GLN A 72 10.14 -14.24 -13.37
C GLN A 72 8.77 -14.82 -12.99
N GLU A 73 8.73 -15.77 -12.07
CA GLU A 73 7.46 -16.34 -11.60
C GLU A 73 6.60 -15.33 -10.83
N MET A 74 7.23 -14.42 -10.06
CA MET A 74 6.53 -13.31 -9.41
C MET A 74 5.87 -12.41 -10.46
N LEU A 75 6.58 -12.04 -11.52
CA LEU A 75 6.02 -11.24 -12.63
C LEU A 75 4.81 -11.93 -13.27
N ASN A 76 4.89 -13.24 -13.55
CA ASN A 76 3.79 -13.99 -14.13
C ASN A 76 2.55 -13.95 -13.23
N ARG A 77 2.73 -14.18 -11.94
CA ARG A 77 1.63 -14.15 -10.95
C ARG A 77 1.00 -12.77 -10.80
N TRP A 78 1.80 -11.70 -10.87
CA TRP A 78 1.26 -10.34 -10.84
C TRP A 78 0.44 -10.02 -12.09
N GLN A 79 0.90 -10.50 -13.26
CA GLN A 79 0.13 -10.39 -14.51
C GLN A 79 -1.19 -11.17 -14.44
N ASP A 80 -1.21 -12.35 -13.81
CA ASP A 80 -2.42 -13.14 -13.59
C ASP A 80 -3.43 -12.42 -12.64
N GLU A 81 -2.93 -11.57 -11.74
CA GLU A 81 -3.74 -10.66 -10.91
C GLU A 81 -4.12 -9.36 -11.66
N GLY A 82 -3.75 -9.22 -12.92
CA GLY A 82 -4.06 -8.06 -13.77
C GLY A 82 -3.15 -6.86 -13.58
N LEU A 83 -2.02 -7.00 -12.90
CA LEU A 83 -1.04 -5.91 -12.73
C LEU A 83 -0.19 -5.74 -14.01
N SER A 84 0.02 -4.49 -14.40
CA SER A 84 1.02 -4.16 -15.43
C SER A 84 2.42 -4.18 -14.80
N THR A 85 3.32 -4.93 -15.41
CA THR A 85 4.72 -5.06 -15.00
C THR A 85 5.69 -4.21 -15.81
N GLU A 86 5.17 -3.26 -16.60
CA GLU A 86 5.98 -2.41 -17.48
C GLU A 86 6.96 -1.49 -16.74
N PHE A 87 6.66 -1.17 -15.47
CA PHE A 87 7.51 -0.34 -14.61
C PHE A 87 8.36 -1.17 -13.64
N VAL A 88 8.47 -2.48 -13.86
CA VAL A 88 9.34 -3.34 -13.08
C VAL A 88 10.74 -3.36 -13.72
N LEU A 89 11.73 -2.94 -12.95
CA LEU A 89 13.13 -2.97 -13.33
C LEU A 89 13.73 -4.36 -13.08
N ILE A 90 14.65 -4.79 -13.92
CA ILE A 90 15.36 -6.07 -13.77
C ILE A 90 16.81 -5.81 -13.40
N ASP A 91 17.16 -6.12 -12.17
CA ASP A 91 18.53 -6.01 -11.66
C ASP A 91 19.28 -7.34 -11.91
N GLU A 92 20.37 -7.27 -12.68
CA GLU A 92 21.19 -8.45 -13.03
C GLU A 92 22.04 -8.97 -11.86
N GLN A 93 22.14 -8.22 -10.76
CA GLN A 93 23.04 -8.52 -9.64
C GLN A 93 22.29 -8.87 -8.35
N ARG A 94 21.03 -8.44 -8.21
CA ARG A 94 20.25 -8.58 -7.00
C ARG A 94 18.98 -9.38 -7.26
N SER A 95 18.48 -9.99 -6.20
CA SER A 95 17.23 -10.75 -6.17
C SER A 95 16.17 -10.03 -5.32
N PRO A 96 14.92 -10.49 -5.33
CA PRO A 96 13.90 -9.99 -4.40
C PRO A 96 14.33 -10.15 -2.94
N GLY A 97 13.84 -9.28 -2.07
CA GLY A 97 13.92 -9.51 -0.64
C GLY A 97 13.18 -10.78 -0.22
N LEU A 98 13.53 -11.32 0.94
CA LEU A 98 12.90 -12.52 1.49
C LEU A 98 12.55 -12.28 2.95
N TYR A 99 11.42 -12.82 3.40
CA TYR A 99 11.13 -12.97 4.82
C TYR A 99 10.61 -14.38 5.14
N LEU A 100 10.90 -14.79 6.37
CA LEU A 100 10.47 -16.06 6.92
C LEU A 100 9.52 -15.79 8.08
N ILE A 101 8.34 -16.39 8.03
CA ILE A 101 7.39 -16.41 9.14
C ILE A 101 7.67 -17.63 10.00
N GLN A 102 7.99 -17.41 11.27
CA GLN A 102 8.11 -18.44 12.28
C GLN A 102 6.94 -18.34 13.24
N LEU A 103 6.31 -19.46 13.53
CA LEU A 103 5.31 -19.59 14.59
C LEU A 103 6.00 -20.16 15.82
N ASP A 104 5.75 -19.58 16.98
CA ASP A 104 6.14 -20.18 18.23
C ASP A 104 5.12 -21.22 18.72
N ASP A 105 5.37 -21.82 19.89
CA ASP A 105 4.53 -22.89 20.46
C ASP A 105 3.10 -22.39 20.86
N VAL A 106 2.90 -21.09 20.95
CA VAL A 106 1.60 -20.45 21.25
C VAL A 106 0.95 -19.85 20.01
N GLY A 107 1.59 -19.96 18.84
CA GLY A 107 1.08 -19.47 17.55
C GLY A 107 1.40 -18.01 17.26
N GLU A 108 2.28 -17.36 18.05
CA GLU A 108 2.75 -16.01 17.75
C GLU A 108 3.73 -16.01 16.58
N ARG A 109 3.63 -14.98 15.75
CA ARG A 109 4.45 -14.83 14.55
C ARG A 109 5.68 -14.01 14.81
N THR A 110 6.83 -14.54 14.41
CA THR A 110 8.09 -13.80 14.31
C THR A 110 8.52 -13.74 12.87
N PHE A 111 9.00 -12.58 12.45
CA PHE A 111 9.45 -12.34 11.08
C PHE A 111 10.95 -12.16 11.05
N LEU A 112 11.62 -12.94 10.20
CA LEU A 112 13.04 -12.79 9.89
C LEU A 112 13.17 -12.25 8.47
N TYR A 113 13.98 -11.21 8.27
CA TYR A 113 14.08 -10.50 6.99
C TYR A 113 15.48 -10.59 6.40
N TRP A 114 15.55 -10.87 5.10
CA TRP A 114 16.73 -10.75 4.25
C TRP A 114 16.39 -9.82 3.10
N ARG A 115 16.47 -8.50 3.32
CA ARG A 115 16.06 -7.48 2.34
C ARG A 115 17.08 -6.34 2.17
N ASN A 116 18.20 -6.37 2.92
CA ASN A 116 19.15 -5.26 2.92
C ASN A 116 19.91 -5.11 1.59
N ASP A 117 19.88 -6.11 0.73
CA ASP A 117 20.46 -6.11 -0.61
C ASP A 117 19.43 -6.56 -1.68
N SER A 118 18.16 -6.28 -1.43
CA SER A 118 17.10 -6.57 -2.41
C SER A 118 17.19 -5.63 -3.62
N ALA A 119 16.78 -6.10 -4.79
CA ALA A 119 16.71 -5.29 -6.00
C ALA A 119 15.85 -4.02 -5.79
N ALA A 120 14.71 -4.15 -5.12
CA ALA A 120 13.81 -3.05 -4.83
C ALA A 120 14.48 -1.94 -3.99
N ARG A 121 15.38 -2.28 -3.04
CA ARG A 121 16.13 -1.31 -2.25
C ARG A 121 16.95 -0.36 -3.11
N TYR A 122 17.45 -0.84 -4.24
CA TYR A 122 18.34 -0.08 -5.14
C TYR A 122 17.66 0.34 -6.45
N MET A 123 16.32 0.23 -6.54
CA MET A 123 15.57 0.56 -7.76
C MET A 123 15.84 1.97 -8.28
N VAL A 124 16.02 2.95 -7.37
CA VAL A 124 16.28 4.36 -7.72
C VAL A 124 17.67 4.56 -8.36
N GLN A 125 18.60 3.65 -8.10
CA GLN A 125 19.95 3.64 -8.69
C GLN A 125 20.02 2.87 -10.01
N HIS A 126 18.94 2.16 -10.39
CA HIS A 126 18.92 1.40 -11.63
C HIS A 126 19.06 2.34 -12.86
N PRO A 127 19.86 1.99 -13.89
CA PRO A 127 20.09 2.85 -15.07
C PRO A 127 18.81 3.31 -15.77
N ASP A 128 17.78 2.47 -15.81
CA ASP A 128 16.50 2.76 -16.47
C ASP A 128 15.48 3.46 -15.53
N PHE A 129 15.81 3.73 -14.25
CA PHE A 129 14.85 4.32 -13.33
C PHE A 129 14.37 5.70 -13.77
N ASP A 130 15.26 6.55 -14.28
CA ASP A 130 14.90 7.89 -14.75
C ASP A 130 13.93 7.85 -15.95
N LYS A 131 13.98 6.78 -16.76
CA LYS A 131 13.00 6.54 -17.82
C LYS A 131 11.61 6.25 -17.25
N ILE A 132 11.53 5.37 -16.23
CA ILE A 132 10.27 5.09 -15.53
C ILE A 132 9.75 6.35 -14.86
N ALA A 133 10.59 7.09 -14.14
CA ALA A 133 10.21 8.35 -13.49
C ALA A 133 9.60 9.37 -14.48
N ASN A 134 10.10 9.42 -15.73
CA ASN A 134 9.50 10.24 -16.76
C ASN A 134 8.14 9.72 -17.24
N GLN A 135 7.94 8.41 -17.31
CA GLN A 135 6.66 7.79 -17.71
C GLN A 135 5.59 7.95 -16.61
N LEU A 136 5.98 8.11 -15.34
CA LEU A 136 5.04 8.40 -14.24
C LEU A 136 4.31 9.75 -14.40
N ARG A 137 4.74 10.62 -15.31
CA ARG A 137 4.01 11.86 -15.64
C ARG A 137 2.70 11.62 -16.37
N ASP A 138 2.56 10.45 -16.98
CA ASP A 138 1.40 10.08 -17.79
C ASP A 138 0.38 9.24 -16.99
N VAL A 139 0.60 9.04 -15.68
CA VAL A 139 -0.37 8.38 -14.81
C VAL A 139 -1.26 9.41 -14.09
N ASP A 140 -2.46 9.00 -13.69
CA ASP A 140 -3.39 9.86 -12.95
C ASP A 140 -3.05 9.92 -11.46
N MET A 141 -2.49 8.83 -10.92
CA MET A 141 -2.15 8.72 -9.50
C MET A 141 -0.87 7.92 -9.28
N VAL A 142 -0.11 8.31 -8.26
CA VAL A 142 0.96 7.51 -7.67
C VAL A 142 0.60 7.17 -6.23
N PHE A 143 0.73 5.90 -5.85
CA PHE A 143 0.59 5.42 -4.47
C PHE A 143 1.91 4.84 -3.98
N LEU A 144 2.31 5.21 -2.76
CA LEU A 144 3.47 4.67 -2.07
C LEU A 144 3.22 4.66 -0.56
N SER A 145 4.10 3.98 0.19
CA SER A 145 4.01 3.90 1.65
C SER A 145 5.29 4.36 2.34
N GLY A 146 5.22 4.50 3.67
CA GLY A 146 6.41 4.71 4.50
C GLY A 146 7.45 3.61 4.33
N ILE A 147 7.03 2.34 4.10
CA ILE A 147 7.96 1.25 3.79
C ILE A 147 8.67 1.48 2.45
N SER A 148 7.95 1.99 1.43
CA SER A 148 8.56 2.31 0.13
C SER A 148 9.73 3.28 0.25
N LEU A 149 9.66 4.20 1.21
CA LEU A 149 10.77 5.12 1.54
C LEU A 149 11.82 4.46 2.43
N ALA A 150 11.38 3.76 3.48
CA ALA A 150 12.26 3.19 4.50
C ALA A 150 13.28 2.18 3.96
N ILE A 151 12.95 1.45 2.90
CA ILE A 151 13.84 0.47 2.29
C ILE A 151 14.99 1.11 1.51
N LEU A 152 14.82 2.35 1.03
CA LEU A 152 15.78 3.02 0.17
C LEU A 152 16.97 3.59 0.97
N PRO A 153 18.17 3.66 0.39
CA PRO A 153 19.24 4.49 0.90
C PRO A 153 18.80 5.95 1.02
N HIS A 154 19.34 6.67 2.00
CA HIS A 154 18.88 8.06 2.29
C HIS A 154 18.92 9.00 1.07
N SER A 155 19.99 8.94 0.26
CA SER A 155 20.07 9.74 -0.98
C SER A 155 18.94 9.43 -1.97
N ASP A 156 18.52 8.17 -2.02
CA ASP A 156 17.50 7.69 -2.93
C ASP A 156 16.10 8.03 -2.43
N GLN A 157 15.89 8.09 -1.09
CA GLN A 157 14.68 8.64 -0.48
C GLN A 157 14.44 10.07 -0.95
N LEU A 158 15.47 10.93 -0.86
CA LEU A 158 15.40 12.33 -1.28
C LEU A 158 15.18 12.47 -2.79
N LYS A 159 15.87 11.64 -3.60
CA LYS A 159 15.67 11.62 -5.05
C LYS A 159 14.23 11.22 -5.40
N LEU A 160 13.69 10.17 -4.78
CA LEU A 160 12.31 9.73 -5.02
C LEU A 160 11.31 10.81 -4.61
N LEU A 161 11.45 11.40 -3.42
CA LEU A 161 10.56 12.46 -2.95
C LEU A 161 10.59 13.70 -3.87
N THR A 162 11.76 14.08 -4.39
CA THR A 162 11.87 15.17 -5.39
C THR A 162 11.13 14.84 -6.68
N ILE A 163 11.19 13.58 -7.13
CA ILE A 163 10.43 13.12 -8.30
C ILE A 163 8.92 13.19 -8.01
N ILE A 164 8.47 12.69 -6.86
CA ILE A 164 7.06 12.71 -6.45
C ILE A 164 6.53 14.16 -6.37
N GLU A 165 7.30 15.08 -5.80
CA GLU A 165 6.95 16.51 -5.79
C GLU A 165 6.75 17.05 -7.20
N GLY A 166 7.70 16.77 -8.11
CA GLY A 166 7.59 17.19 -9.51
C GLY A 166 6.41 16.56 -10.26
N LEU A 167 6.02 15.33 -9.93
CA LEU A 167 4.81 14.69 -10.48
C LEU A 167 3.55 15.40 -9.97
N ARG A 168 3.48 15.69 -8.67
CA ARG A 168 2.36 16.42 -8.06
C ARG A 168 2.18 17.81 -8.69
N GLU A 169 3.27 18.55 -8.90
CA GLU A 169 3.23 19.86 -9.57
C GLU A 169 2.69 19.78 -11.01
N GLN A 170 2.83 18.63 -11.66
CA GLN A 170 2.31 18.37 -13.01
C GLN A 170 0.87 17.82 -13.01
N GLY A 171 0.25 17.69 -11.83
CA GLY A 171 -1.16 17.31 -11.68
C GLY A 171 -1.37 15.81 -11.42
N VAL A 172 -0.31 15.02 -11.23
CA VAL A 172 -0.45 13.63 -10.77
C VAL A 172 -0.87 13.64 -9.30
N THR A 173 -1.94 12.93 -8.96
CA THR A 173 -2.40 12.80 -7.58
C THR A 173 -1.47 11.87 -6.78
N ILE A 174 -1.03 12.29 -5.61
CA ILE A 174 -0.16 11.50 -4.75
C ILE A 174 -0.94 10.96 -3.55
N ALA A 175 -1.01 9.64 -3.42
CA ALA A 175 -1.56 8.94 -2.24
C ALA A 175 -0.44 8.27 -1.44
N PHE A 176 -0.49 8.41 -0.11
CA PHE A 176 0.56 7.93 0.80
C PHE A 176 -0.04 7.20 2.00
N ASP A 177 0.47 5.99 2.29
CA ASP A 177 0.17 5.24 3.51
C ASP A 177 1.33 5.39 4.51
N SER A 178 1.02 5.74 5.77
CA SER A 178 2.05 5.82 6.83
C SER A 178 2.86 4.52 6.96
N ASN A 179 2.21 3.45 7.17
CA ASN A 179 2.76 2.10 7.34
C ASN A 179 4.13 2.12 8.03
N TYR A 180 4.19 2.77 9.20
CA TYR A 180 5.43 2.99 9.95
C TYR A 180 5.98 1.70 10.50
N ARG A 181 7.27 1.48 10.27
CA ARG A 181 7.99 0.29 10.77
C ARG A 181 9.31 0.75 11.40
N PRO A 182 9.37 0.99 12.71
CA PRO A 182 10.56 1.54 13.41
C PRO A 182 11.85 0.85 13.04
N LYS A 183 11.83 -0.49 12.91
CA LYS A 183 13.01 -1.31 12.63
C LYS A 183 13.67 -1.08 11.25
N LEU A 184 13.00 -0.37 10.34
CA LEU A 184 13.54 -0.07 9.01
C LEU A 184 14.30 1.27 8.96
N TRP A 185 14.31 2.03 10.05
CA TRP A 185 14.86 3.37 10.12
C TRP A 185 16.06 3.45 11.02
N ASP A 186 17.05 4.26 10.63
CA ASP A 186 18.29 4.43 11.38
C ASP A 186 18.11 5.28 12.64
N SER A 187 17.19 6.24 12.62
CA SER A 187 16.88 7.10 13.76
C SER A 187 15.48 7.75 13.63
N GLU A 188 14.86 8.06 14.77
CA GLU A 188 13.58 8.75 14.84
C GLU A 188 13.60 10.10 14.14
N SER A 189 14.69 10.88 14.29
CA SER A 189 14.80 12.19 13.65
C SER A 189 14.87 12.11 12.12
N ALA A 190 15.61 11.14 11.57
CA ALA A 190 15.65 10.92 10.13
C ALA A 190 14.29 10.43 9.60
N THR A 191 13.63 9.58 10.36
CA THR A 191 12.27 9.11 10.04
C THR A 191 11.29 10.27 9.97
N LYS A 192 11.21 11.08 11.04
CA LYS A 192 10.31 12.25 11.10
C LYS A 192 10.55 13.21 9.95
N GLU A 193 11.81 13.45 9.59
CA GLU A 193 12.14 14.33 8.46
C GLU A 193 11.67 13.72 7.14
N CYS A 194 11.92 12.44 6.89
CA CYS A 194 11.49 11.76 5.67
C CYS A 194 9.96 11.73 5.53
N TYR A 195 9.24 11.39 6.61
CA TYR A 195 7.77 11.42 6.62
C TYR A 195 7.21 12.84 6.45
N ARG A 196 7.83 13.84 7.07
CA ARG A 196 7.42 15.25 6.89
C ARG A 196 7.51 15.66 5.43
N LEU A 197 8.61 15.34 4.74
CA LEU A 197 8.79 15.58 3.32
C LEU A 197 7.77 14.77 2.49
N GLY A 198 7.56 13.50 2.83
CA GLY A 198 6.56 12.65 2.19
C GLY A 198 5.16 13.24 2.28
N TYR A 199 4.72 13.66 3.47
CA TYR A 199 3.40 14.29 3.64
C TYR A 199 3.27 15.63 2.89
N GLN A 200 4.35 16.41 2.78
CA GLN A 200 4.33 17.66 2.01
C GLN A 200 4.10 17.43 0.51
N THR A 201 4.45 16.25 -0.01
CA THR A 201 4.20 15.87 -1.41
C THR A 201 2.88 15.13 -1.62
N THR A 202 2.09 14.89 -0.56
CA THR A 202 0.90 14.05 -0.56
C THR A 202 -0.39 14.87 -0.76
N ASP A 203 -1.31 14.36 -1.59
CA ASP A 203 -2.67 14.88 -1.71
C ASP A 203 -3.67 14.07 -0.87
N ILE A 204 -3.50 12.73 -0.81
CA ILE A 204 -4.36 11.80 -0.06
C ILE A 204 -3.50 11.00 0.92
N ALA A 205 -3.72 11.17 2.21
CA ALA A 205 -3.06 10.38 3.25
C ALA A 205 -4.00 9.26 3.74
N LEU A 206 -3.50 8.01 3.70
CA LEU A 206 -4.19 6.80 4.16
C LEU A 206 -3.47 6.26 5.39
N VAL A 207 -3.47 7.01 6.49
CA VAL A 207 -2.66 6.72 7.67
C VAL A 207 -3.36 5.83 8.67
N THR A 208 -2.59 5.12 9.52
CA THR A 208 -3.09 4.37 10.66
C THR A 208 -2.79 5.14 11.94
N PHE A 209 -3.78 5.31 12.82
CA PHE A 209 -3.60 6.13 14.01
C PHE A 209 -2.48 5.62 14.92
N ASP A 210 -2.37 4.30 15.11
CA ASP A 210 -1.31 3.69 15.91
C ASP A 210 0.10 4.04 15.38
N ASP A 211 0.30 4.04 14.07
CA ASP A 211 1.54 4.45 13.43
C ASP A 211 1.87 5.94 13.70
N GLU A 212 0.85 6.79 13.60
CA GLU A 212 1.01 8.24 13.80
C GLU A 212 1.25 8.57 15.29
N GLN A 213 0.57 7.86 16.20
CA GLN A 213 0.81 7.96 17.63
C GLN A 213 2.24 7.53 17.98
N GLU A 214 2.72 6.39 17.44
CA GLU A 214 4.07 5.90 17.71
C GLU A 214 5.15 6.85 17.18
N LEU A 215 4.96 7.40 15.97
CA LEU A 215 5.98 8.26 15.34
C LEU A 215 5.94 9.70 15.83
N TRP A 216 4.75 10.27 16.07
CA TRP A 216 4.59 11.70 16.29
C TRP A 216 4.10 12.08 17.70
N ASP A 217 3.79 11.10 18.55
CA ASP A 217 3.16 11.29 19.85
C ASP A 217 1.76 11.93 19.79
N ASP A 218 1.06 11.79 18.65
CA ASP A 218 -0.32 12.26 18.49
C ASP A 218 -1.21 11.58 19.54
N GLN A 219 -1.98 12.36 20.33
CA GLN A 219 -2.80 11.82 21.40
C GLN A 219 -4.19 11.41 20.92
N THR A 220 -4.65 12.00 19.85
CA THR A 220 -5.96 11.78 19.24
C THR A 220 -5.86 11.73 17.71
N PRO A 221 -6.79 11.06 17.03
CA PRO A 221 -6.86 11.13 15.56
C PRO A 221 -7.02 12.55 15.02
N GLN A 222 -7.58 13.48 15.80
CA GLN A 222 -7.67 14.88 15.42
C GLN A 222 -6.30 15.56 15.38
N ASP A 223 -5.39 15.21 16.30
CA ASP A 223 -4.01 15.75 16.26
C ASP A 223 -3.30 15.37 14.97
N THR A 224 -3.48 14.12 14.53
CA THR A 224 -2.98 13.62 13.23
C THR A 224 -3.56 14.45 12.08
N ILE A 225 -4.87 14.63 12.04
CA ILE A 225 -5.54 15.42 10.98
C ILE A 225 -5.01 16.85 10.95
N ASP A 226 -4.93 17.50 12.10
CA ASP A 226 -4.48 18.89 12.19
C ASP A 226 -3.02 19.05 11.74
N ARG A 227 -2.17 18.07 12.09
CA ARG A 227 -0.77 18.07 11.68
C ARG A 227 -0.63 17.84 10.18
N LEU A 228 -1.36 16.90 9.60
CA LEU A 228 -1.29 16.59 8.17
C LEU A 228 -1.86 17.73 7.32
N HIS A 229 -2.95 18.38 7.72
CA HIS A 229 -3.44 19.58 7.05
C HIS A 229 -2.44 20.74 7.09
N LYS A 230 -1.72 20.93 8.19
CA LYS A 230 -0.63 21.95 8.28
C LYS A 230 0.52 21.64 7.33
N LEU A 231 0.75 20.38 6.99
CA LEU A 231 1.75 19.95 5.99
C LEU A 231 1.24 20.06 4.54
N GLY A 232 -0.04 20.38 4.34
CA GLY A 232 -0.62 20.62 3.02
C GLY A 232 -1.39 19.44 2.43
N VAL A 233 -1.59 18.36 3.20
CA VAL A 233 -2.42 17.23 2.76
C VAL A 233 -3.88 17.67 2.68
N LYS A 234 -4.55 17.37 1.56
CA LYS A 234 -5.92 17.79 1.30
C LYS A 234 -6.94 16.82 1.85
N THR A 235 -6.77 15.54 1.54
CA THR A 235 -7.68 14.45 1.95
C THR A 235 -6.95 13.53 2.90
N ILE A 236 -7.48 13.36 4.11
CA ILE A 236 -6.86 12.59 5.18
C ILE A 236 -7.84 11.51 5.63
N ILE A 237 -7.40 10.27 5.58
CA ILE A 237 -8.10 9.11 6.11
C ILE A 237 -7.24 8.53 7.23
N VAL A 238 -7.75 8.58 8.48
CA VAL A 238 -7.10 7.99 9.65
C VAL A 238 -7.79 6.68 9.97
N LYS A 239 -7.14 5.56 9.72
CA LYS A 239 -7.63 4.21 10.02
C LYS A 239 -7.60 3.98 11.54
N LEU A 240 -8.72 3.50 12.11
CA LEU A 240 -8.94 3.31 13.55
C LEU A 240 -9.22 1.85 13.90
N GLY A 241 -8.74 0.91 13.11
CA GLY A 241 -8.96 -0.52 13.31
C GLY A 241 -10.43 -0.90 13.33
N ALA A 242 -10.91 -1.46 14.44
CA ALA A 242 -12.29 -1.95 14.59
C ALA A 242 -13.36 -0.84 14.61
N GLU A 243 -12.98 0.42 14.77
CA GLU A 243 -13.90 1.57 14.73
C GLU A 243 -14.16 2.07 13.31
N GLY A 244 -13.31 1.66 12.33
CA GLY A 244 -13.39 2.12 10.96
C GLY A 244 -12.34 3.18 10.64
N CYS A 245 -12.73 4.34 10.11
CA CYS A 245 -11.79 5.41 9.80
C CYS A 245 -12.42 6.80 9.96
N LEU A 246 -11.58 7.78 10.29
CA LEU A 246 -11.94 9.18 10.36
C LEU A 246 -11.49 9.88 9.07
N VAL A 247 -12.37 10.67 8.46
CA VAL A 247 -12.15 11.33 7.17
C VAL A 247 -12.16 12.84 7.34
N SER A 248 -11.16 13.51 6.78
CA SER A 248 -11.14 14.97 6.66
C SER A 248 -10.71 15.40 5.26
N GLU A 249 -11.54 16.16 4.57
CA GLU A 249 -11.28 16.74 3.25
C GLU A 249 -10.99 18.24 3.30
N SER A 250 -11.02 18.82 4.50
CA SER A 250 -10.76 20.25 4.69
C SER A 250 -10.54 20.56 6.18
N PRO A 251 -9.57 21.38 6.53
CA PRO A 251 -9.38 21.84 7.90
C PRO A 251 -10.54 22.71 8.42
N ALA A 252 -11.43 23.16 7.54
CA ALA A 252 -12.59 23.99 7.92
C ALA A 252 -13.81 23.17 8.37
N HIS A 253 -13.80 21.84 8.16
CA HIS A 253 -14.93 20.98 8.49
C HIS A 253 -14.56 19.99 9.59
N THR A 254 -15.54 19.62 10.40
CA THR A 254 -15.40 18.52 11.37
C THR A 254 -15.19 17.20 10.62
N PRO A 255 -14.17 16.40 10.96
CA PRO A 255 -13.98 15.10 10.37
C PRO A 255 -15.18 14.16 10.58
N SER A 256 -15.41 13.31 9.59
CA SER A 256 -16.52 12.35 9.60
C SER A 256 -16.02 10.95 9.95
N LEU A 257 -16.63 10.29 10.92
CA LEU A 257 -16.36 8.88 11.24
C LEU A 257 -17.15 7.99 10.26
N ILE A 258 -16.41 7.14 9.55
CA ILE A 258 -16.96 6.08 8.70
C ILE A 258 -16.78 4.76 9.44
N GLU A 259 -17.80 4.37 10.16
CA GLU A 259 -17.80 3.15 10.97
C GLU A 259 -17.65 1.89 10.11
N THR A 260 -17.03 0.86 10.70
CA THR A 260 -17.02 -0.49 10.15
C THR A 260 -17.82 -1.44 11.02
N THR A 261 -18.27 -2.56 10.45
CA THR A 261 -18.91 -3.61 11.26
C THR A 261 -17.82 -4.49 11.85
N PRO A 262 -17.70 -4.61 13.18
CA PRO A 262 -16.75 -5.51 13.80
C PRO A 262 -16.95 -6.96 13.36
N VAL A 263 -15.85 -7.73 13.29
CA VAL A 263 -15.90 -9.17 13.07
C VAL A 263 -15.92 -9.93 14.38
N GLU A 264 -16.60 -11.06 14.42
CA GLU A 264 -16.66 -11.91 15.62
C GLU A 264 -15.28 -12.50 15.98
N THR A 265 -14.51 -12.85 14.96
CA THR A 265 -13.19 -13.47 15.11
C THR A 265 -12.21 -12.91 14.07
N VAL A 266 -11.14 -12.31 14.53
CA VAL A 266 -9.99 -11.96 13.70
C VAL A 266 -9.09 -13.20 13.60
N VAL A 267 -8.92 -13.72 12.38
CA VAL A 267 -8.07 -14.87 12.10
C VAL A 267 -6.63 -14.43 11.86
N ASP A 268 -6.47 -13.34 11.11
CA ASP A 268 -5.16 -12.79 10.73
C ASP A 268 -5.30 -11.31 10.37
N SER A 269 -4.68 -10.42 11.15
CA SER A 269 -4.72 -8.98 10.89
C SER A 269 -3.72 -8.53 9.80
N THR A 270 -2.90 -9.45 9.27
CA THR A 270 -1.95 -9.13 8.19
C THR A 270 -2.70 -8.55 6.99
N SER A 271 -2.16 -7.47 6.44
CA SER A 271 -2.74 -6.81 5.25
C SER A 271 -4.13 -6.15 5.46
N ALA A 272 -4.56 -5.94 6.71
CA ALA A 272 -5.80 -5.20 6.97
C ALA A 272 -5.74 -3.78 6.36
N GLY A 273 -4.65 -3.05 6.63
CA GLY A 273 -4.40 -1.72 6.06
C GLY A 273 -4.22 -1.76 4.55
N ASP A 274 -3.46 -2.74 4.02
CA ASP A 274 -3.20 -2.85 2.59
C ASP A 274 -4.50 -3.12 1.81
N SER A 275 -5.34 -4.02 2.32
CA SER A 275 -6.64 -4.33 1.72
C SER A 275 -7.62 -3.16 1.82
N PHE A 276 -7.62 -2.43 2.93
CA PHE A 276 -8.34 -1.16 3.02
C PHE A 276 -7.89 -0.21 1.92
N ASN A 277 -6.59 0.00 1.76
CA ASN A 277 -6.02 0.90 0.75
C ASN A 277 -6.43 0.44 -0.67
N GLY A 278 -6.35 -0.86 -0.97
CA GLY A 278 -6.78 -1.41 -2.25
C GLY A 278 -8.25 -1.16 -2.56
N GLY A 279 -9.14 -1.43 -1.59
CA GLY A 279 -10.57 -1.16 -1.70
C GLY A 279 -10.89 0.33 -1.85
N PHE A 280 -10.25 1.17 -1.05
CA PHE A 280 -10.37 2.63 -1.12
C PHE A 280 -9.96 3.16 -2.50
N LEU A 281 -8.75 2.83 -2.94
CA LEU A 281 -8.20 3.32 -4.21
C LEU A 281 -9.05 2.89 -5.40
N SER A 282 -9.55 1.65 -5.41
CA SER A 282 -10.44 1.15 -6.46
C SER A 282 -11.71 1.98 -6.59
N CYS A 283 -12.39 2.23 -5.48
CA CYS A 283 -13.63 3.00 -5.45
C CYS A 283 -13.39 4.48 -5.78
N TYR A 284 -12.35 5.09 -5.19
CA TYR A 284 -11.97 6.47 -5.44
C TYR A 284 -11.61 6.74 -6.91
N LEU A 285 -10.80 5.88 -7.53
CA LEU A 285 -10.40 5.99 -8.94
C LEU A 285 -11.57 5.71 -9.91
N SER A 286 -12.63 5.08 -9.44
CA SER A 286 -13.88 4.91 -10.18
C SER A 286 -14.77 6.16 -10.15
N GLY A 287 -14.38 7.21 -9.42
CA GLY A 287 -15.08 8.49 -9.33
C GLY A 287 -16.13 8.55 -8.23
N ASP A 288 -16.13 7.61 -7.30
CA ASP A 288 -17.01 7.63 -6.13
C ASP A 288 -16.48 8.62 -5.06
N SER A 289 -17.32 8.98 -4.09
CA SER A 289 -16.94 9.87 -3.01
C SER A 289 -15.91 9.24 -2.07
N VAL A 290 -15.15 10.09 -1.36
CA VAL A 290 -14.19 9.63 -0.33
C VAL A 290 -14.87 8.76 0.73
N GLU A 291 -16.09 9.11 1.13
CA GLU A 291 -16.87 8.33 2.09
C GLU A 291 -17.19 6.92 1.56
N GLN A 292 -17.62 6.80 0.29
CA GLN A 292 -17.89 5.50 -0.34
C GLN A 292 -16.62 4.67 -0.48
N ALA A 293 -15.52 5.30 -0.87
CA ALA A 293 -14.20 4.67 -0.94
C ALA A 293 -13.75 4.12 0.44
N CYS A 294 -13.99 4.86 1.53
CA CYS A 294 -13.73 4.38 2.88
C CYS A 294 -14.61 3.20 3.28
N ARG A 295 -15.90 3.21 2.93
CA ARG A 295 -16.81 2.07 3.16
C ARG A 295 -16.34 0.82 2.44
N GLN A 296 -15.89 0.96 1.20
CA GLN A 296 -15.31 -0.13 0.41
C GLN A 296 -14.02 -0.65 1.05
N GLY A 297 -13.11 0.24 1.46
CA GLY A 297 -11.88 -0.13 2.19
C GLY A 297 -12.18 -0.90 3.48
N ASN A 298 -13.11 -0.39 4.31
CA ASN A 298 -13.57 -1.07 5.52
C ASN A 298 -14.14 -2.46 5.24
N ALA A 299 -14.98 -2.59 4.20
CA ALA A 299 -15.60 -3.86 3.86
C ALA A 299 -14.57 -4.90 3.42
N LEU A 300 -13.58 -4.50 2.62
CA LEU A 300 -12.51 -5.39 2.16
C LEU A 300 -11.56 -5.77 3.29
N ALA A 301 -11.13 -4.82 4.11
CA ALA A 301 -10.30 -5.10 5.28
C ALA A 301 -10.99 -6.08 6.24
N ARG A 302 -12.29 -5.86 6.51
CA ARG A 302 -13.10 -6.75 7.32
C ARG A 302 -13.17 -8.18 6.75
N LEU A 303 -13.27 -8.33 5.44
CA LEU A 303 -13.25 -9.66 4.80
C LEU A 303 -11.87 -10.31 4.96
N VAL A 304 -10.80 -9.58 4.67
CA VAL A 304 -9.42 -10.11 4.65
C VAL A 304 -9.01 -10.62 6.02
N ILE A 305 -9.28 -9.88 7.11
CA ILE A 305 -8.86 -10.29 8.46
C ILE A 305 -9.55 -11.55 9.00
N GLN A 306 -10.55 -12.08 8.31
CA GLN A 306 -11.21 -13.35 8.63
C GLN A 306 -10.52 -14.57 8.00
N HIS A 307 -9.41 -14.36 7.27
CA HIS A 307 -8.68 -15.41 6.56
C HIS A 307 -7.18 -15.32 6.86
N HIS A 308 -6.45 -16.42 6.64
CA HIS A 308 -5.01 -16.45 6.80
C HIS A 308 -4.28 -15.87 5.58
N GLY A 309 -3.18 -15.15 5.84
CA GLY A 309 -2.24 -14.63 4.84
C GLY A 309 -2.56 -13.23 4.36
N ALA A 310 -1.54 -12.57 3.79
CA ALA A 310 -1.65 -11.21 3.32
C ALA A 310 -2.53 -11.08 2.07
N ILE A 311 -2.50 -12.07 1.19
CA ILE A 311 -3.29 -12.15 -0.04
C ILE A 311 -4.18 -13.39 0.06
N ILE A 312 -5.46 -13.16 0.37
CA ILE A 312 -6.43 -14.25 0.51
C ILE A 312 -6.86 -14.79 -0.88
N PRO A 313 -7.42 -16.02 -0.97
CA PRO A 313 -7.88 -16.57 -2.24
C PRO A 313 -8.85 -15.64 -2.98
N LYS A 314 -8.66 -15.51 -4.31
CA LYS A 314 -9.44 -14.58 -5.15
C LYS A 314 -10.94 -14.83 -5.09
N ASN A 315 -11.35 -16.11 -5.10
CA ASN A 315 -12.77 -16.49 -5.00
C ASN A 315 -13.45 -15.98 -3.72
N ILE A 316 -12.69 -15.71 -2.67
CA ILE A 316 -13.23 -15.11 -1.43
C ILE A 316 -13.44 -13.61 -1.63
N THR A 317 -12.47 -12.91 -2.21
CA THR A 317 -12.64 -11.47 -2.50
C THR A 317 -13.80 -11.22 -3.46
N ASP A 318 -14.03 -12.12 -4.42
CA ASP A 318 -15.13 -12.01 -5.38
C ASP A 318 -16.52 -12.06 -4.70
N THR A 319 -16.66 -12.74 -3.54
CA THR A 319 -17.93 -12.80 -2.80
C THR A 319 -18.39 -11.45 -2.29
N LEU A 320 -17.47 -10.56 -1.92
CA LEU A 320 -17.82 -9.22 -1.41
C LEU A 320 -18.57 -8.38 -2.46
N PHE A 321 -18.29 -8.60 -3.73
CA PHE A 321 -18.79 -7.79 -4.84
C PHE A 321 -19.92 -8.46 -5.62
N THR A 322 -20.22 -9.74 -5.34
CA THR A 322 -21.25 -10.53 -6.05
C THR A 322 -22.54 -10.74 -5.24
N THR A 323 -22.55 -10.39 -3.95
CA THR A 323 -23.76 -10.47 -3.13
C THR A 323 -24.68 -9.28 -3.43
N ASN A 324 -25.76 -9.55 -4.17
CA ASN A 324 -26.92 -8.68 -4.38
C ASN A 324 -27.75 -8.56 -3.10
#